data_319692eca277fccdd7c1801081279c5b
#
_entry.id   319692eca277fccdd7c1801081279c5b
#
_cell.length_a   1.000
_cell.length_b   1.000
_cell.length_c   1.000
_cell.angle_alpha   90.00
_cell.angle_beta   90.00
_cell.angle_gamma   90.00
#
_symmetry.space_group_name_H-M   'P 1'
#
loop_
_entity.id
_entity.type
_entity.pdbx_description
1 polymer ?
#
loop_
_entity_poly.entity_id
_entity_poly.type
_entity_poly.pdbx_seq_one_letter_code
_entity_poly.pdbx_strand_id
1 'polypeptide(L)'
;MSRSAHNHGGYVGVDARLGENISLPHGLHGIFISRYAFVGDNCLIYQNVTIGEVNRKAPVIGDNCLIGAGAVLIGDIKIGSFVKIGAGAVVNTDIPDHCTVVSQPVRILL
;
A
#
# COMPACT_ATOMS: atom_id res chain seq x y z
N MET A 1 16.44 -3.67 -4.16
CA MET A 1 16.69 -4.58 -3.07
C MET A 1 16.27 -5.99 -3.43
N SER A 2 17.09 -6.96 -3.19
CA SER A 2 16.87 -8.31 -3.68
C SER A 2 16.42 -9.31 -2.61
N ARG A 3 15.99 -8.86 -1.45
CA ARG A 3 15.51 -9.75 -0.41
C ARG A 3 14.45 -9.11 0.45
N SER A 4 13.70 -9.96 1.12
CA SER A 4 12.61 -9.53 1.96
C SER A 4 13.13 -8.99 3.30
N ALA A 5 12.29 -8.18 3.95
CA ALA A 5 12.64 -7.48 5.18
C ALA A 5 11.89 -8.07 6.38
N HIS A 6 12.06 -9.36 6.62
CA HIS A 6 11.32 -10.04 7.70
C HIS A 6 11.69 -9.58 9.10
N ASN A 7 12.96 -9.24 9.31
CA ASN A 7 13.44 -8.96 10.68
C ASN A 7 12.94 -7.66 11.26
N HIS A 8 12.18 -6.87 10.54
CA HIS A 8 11.65 -5.61 11.03
C HIS A 8 10.14 -5.68 11.25
N GLY A 9 9.60 -6.90 11.40
CA GLY A 9 8.17 -7.08 11.60
C GLY A 9 7.34 -6.85 10.34
N GLY A 10 7.98 -6.75 9.20
CA GLY A 10 7.31 -6.55 7.92
C GLY A 10 7.95 -7.39 6.84
N TYR A 11 7.38 -7.32 5.66
CA TYR A 11 7.84 -8.06 4.49
C TYR A 11 7.77 -7.18 3.25
N VAL A 12 8.87 -7.12 2.54
CA VAL A 12 8.92 -6.50 1.21
C VAL A 12 9.45 -7.58 0.26
N GLY A 13 8.64 -7.92 -0.74
CA GLY A 13 9.00 -8.96 -1.71
C GLY A 13 10.26 -8.60 -2.48
N VAL A 14 11.06 -9.62 -2.84
CA VAL A 14 12.39 -9.39 -3.43
C VAL A 14 12.36 -8.64 -4.75
N ASP A 15 11.28 -8.77 -5.52
CA ASP A 15 11.14 -8.12 -6.82
C ASP A 15 10.20 -6.92 -6.77
N ALA A 16 9.74 -6.53 -5.59
CA ALA A 16 8.90 -5.35 -5.47
C ALA A 16 9.67 -4.12 -5.95
N ARG A 17 9.00 -3.27 -6.70
CA ARG A 17 9.61 -2.05 -7.24
C ARG A 17 9.17 -0.87 -6.41
N LEU A 18 10.11 -0.31 -5.66
CA LEU A 18 9.87 0.85 -4.83
C LEU A 18 10.61 2.02 -5.43
N GLY A 19 9.91 3.13 -5.60
CA GLY A 19 10.51 4.37 -6.07
C GLY A 19 11.42 4.99 -5.03
N GLU A 20 11.81 6.23 -5.27
CA GLU A 20 12.69 6.98 -4.39
C GLU A 20 11.90 7.68 -3.29
N ASN A 21 12.56 7.94 -2.17
CA ASN A 21 12.00 8.71 -1.06
C ASN A 21 10.73 8.10 -0.47
N ILE A 22 10.68 6.78 -0.36
CA ILE A 22 9.61 6.12 0.35
C ILE A 22 9.80 6.36 1.83
N SER A 23 8.77 6.91 2.48
CA SER A 23 8.80 7.17 3.92
C SER A 23 7.96 6.15 4.66
N LEU A 24 8.53 5.59 5.71
CA LEU A 24 7.86 4.65 6.60
C LEU A 24 7.89 5.24 8.00
N PRO A 25 6.91 6.10 8.36
CA PRO A 25 6.98 6.82 9.64
C PRO A 25 7.14 5.92 10.85
N HIS A 26 6.62 4.71 10.79
CA HIS A 26 6.71 3.74 11.88
C HIS A 26 7.52 2.51 11.51
N GLY A 27 8.43 2.64 10.53
CA GLY A 27 9.24 1.53 10.06
C GLY A 27 8.41 0.50 9.30
N LEU A 28 8.89 -0.73 9.27
CA LEU A 28 8.24 -1.82 8.52
C LEU A 28 7.20 -2.58 9.34
N HIS A 29 6.78 -2.09 10.48
CA HIS A 29 5.89 -2.80 11.38
C HIS A 29 4.60 -3.26 10.67
N GLY A 30 4.45 -4.57 10.51
CA GLY A 30 3.27 -5.17 9.93
C GLY A 30 3.02 -4.85 8.46
N ILE A 31 3.96 -4.20 7.79
CA ILE A 31 3.83 -3.89 6.36
C ILE A 31 4.12 -5.14 5.55
N PHE A 32 3.25 -5.41 4.58
CA PHE A 32 3.46 -6.45 3.57
C PHE A 32 3.38 -5.81 2.20
N ILE A 33 4.44 -5.97 1.41
CA ILE A 33 4.47 -5.51 0.02
C ILE A 33 4.80 -6.68 -0.87
N SER A 34 3.86 -7.04 -1.74
CA SER A 34 4.02 -8.14 -2.68
C SER A 34 5.23 -7.92 -3.59
N ARG A 35 5.88 -9.01 -3.96
CA ARG A 35 6.98 -8.96 -4.92
C ARG A 35 6.56 -8.44 -6.29
N TYR A 36 5.28 -8.46 -6.60
CA TYR A 36 4.74 -7.98 -7.89
C TYR A 36 4.31 -6.52 -7.84
N ALA A 37 4.39 -5.88 -6.69
CA ALA A 37 3.91 -4.52 -6.52
C ALA A 37 4.89 -3.48 -7.09
N PHE A 38 4.32 -2.34 -7.48
CA PHE A 38 5.08 -1.17 -7.88
C PHE A 38 4.59 0.02 -7.06
N VAL A 39 5.50 0.71 -6.39
CA VAL A 39 5.19 1.91 -5.62
C VAL A 39 6.03 3.04 -6.17
N GLY A 40 5.38 4.13 -6.52
CA GLY A 40 6.05 5.30 -7.09
C GLY A 40 6.90 6.06 -6.09
N ASP A 41 7.35 7.24 -6.49
CA ASP A 41 8.24 8.06 -5.69
C ASP A 41 7.50 8.85 -4.63
N ASN A 42 8.20 9.17 -3.54
CA ASN A 42 7.72 10.09 -2.50
C ASN A 42 6.44 9.61 -1.83
N CYS A 43 6.24 8.31 -1.73
CA CYS A 43 5.07 7.76 -1.05
C CYS A 43 5.32 7.62 0.44
N LEU A 44 4.25 7.75 1.21
CA LEU A 44 4.26 7.64 2.65
C LEU A 44 3.40 6.43 3.04
N ILE A 45 4.00 5.43 3.68
CA ILE A 45 3.32 4.19 4.00
C ILE A 45 3.39 3.97 5.51
N TYR A 46 2.21 3.93 6.14
CA TYR A 46 2.11 3.72 7.58
C TYR A 46 2.15 2.24 7.92
N GLN A 47 2.17 1.94 9.21
CA GLN A 47 2.26 0.57 9.73
C GLN A 47 1.05 -0.27 9.32
N ASN A 48 1.25 -1.58 9.27
CA ASN A 48 0.20 -2.57 9.01
C ASN A 48 -0.49 -2.42 7.65
N VAL A 49 0.16 -1.78 6.69
CA VAL A 49 -0.35 -1.67 5.32
C VAL A 49 -0.06 -2.96 4.58
N THR A 50 -1.04 -3.45 3.84
CA THR A 50 -0.88 -4.60 2.95
C THR A 50 -1.02 -4.15 1.51
N ILE A 51 0.01 -4.40 0.72
CA ILE A 51 -0.03 -4.22 -0.73
C ILE A 51 0.11 -5.62 -1.32
N GLY A 52 -1.02 -6.26 -1.59
CA GLY A 52 -1.09 -7.68 -1.87
C GLY A 52 -1.42 -8.01 -3.31
N GLU A 53 -1.19 -9.27 -3.64
CA GLU A 53 -1.40 -9.77 -5.00
C GLU A 53 -2.60 -10.69 -5.08
N VAL A 54 -3.18 -10.76 -6.28
CA VAL A 54 -4.14 -11.77 -6.65
C VAL A 54 -3.70 -12.30 -8.01
N ASN A 55 -3.51 -13.61 -8.12
CA ASN A 55 -3.06 -14.25 -9.37
C ASN A 55 -1.79 -13.59 -9.92
N ARG A 56 -0.82 -13.31 -9.03
CA ARG A 56 0.47 -12.70 -9.38
C ARG A 56 0.37 -11.29 -9.93
N LYS A 57 -0.74 -10.61 -9.65
CA LYS A 57 -0.93 -9.20 -10.00
C LYS A 57 -1.14 -8.40 -8.75
N ALA A 58 -0.36 -7.36 -8.60
CA ALA A 58 -0.38 -6.51 -7.42
C ALA A 58 -0.56 -5.05 -7.82
N PRO A 59 -0.91 -4.19 -6.86
CA PRO A 59 -1.14 -2.80 -7.17
C PRO A 59 0.06 -2.09 -7.79
N VAL A 60 -0.24 -1.20 -8.71
CA VAL A 60 0.70 -0.20 -9.21
C VAL A 60 0.28 1.13 -8.61
N ILE A 61 1.13 1.70 -7.80
CA ILE A 61 0.82 2.92 -7.04
C ILE A 61 1.65 4.06 -7.63
N GLY A 62 0.99 5.17 -7.91
CA GLY A 62 1.65 6.35 -8.46
C GLY A 62 2.52 7.06 -7.44
N ASP A 63 2.91 8.29 -7.78
CA ASP A 63 3.82 9.09 -6.97
C ASP A 63 3.06 9.91 -5.93
N ASN A 64 3.75 10.28 -4.85
CA ASN A 64 3.23 11.22 -3.85
C ASN A 64 1.93 10.75 -3.21
N CYS A 65 1.80 9.45 -3.00
CA CYS A 65 0.63 8.87 -2.34
C CYS A 65 0.87 8.73 -0.84
N LEU A 66 -0.22 8.81 -0.07
CA LEU A 66 -0.22 8.53 1.35
C LEU A 66 -1.09 7.31 1.59
N ILE A 67 -0.53 6.29 2.22
CA ILE A 67 -1.25 5.06 2.53
C ILE A 67 -1.35 4.91 4.03
N GLY A 68 -2.56 5.10 4.54
CA GLY A 68 -2.81 5.15 5.98
C GLY A 68 -2.69 3.79 6.65
N ALA A 69 -2.54 3.81 7.97
CA ALA A 69 -2.31 2.62 8.77
C ALA A 69 -3.39 1.57 8.55
N GLY A 70 -2.99 0.33 8.40
CA GLY A 70 -3.92 -0.79 8.27
C GLY A 70 -4.66 -0.86 6.94
N ALA A 71 -4.36 0.01 5.98
CA ALA A 71 -4.99 -0.05 4.67
C ALA A 71 -4.57 -1.32 3.92
N VAL A 72 -5.48 -1.85 3.12
CA VAL A 72 -5.25 -3.03 2.30
C VAL A 72 -5.51 -2.66 0.84
N LEU A 73 -4.46 -2.72 0.03
CA LEU A 73 -4.58 -2.52 -1.42
C LEU A 73 -4.25 -3.85 -2.07
N ILE A 74 -5.17 -4.38 -2.86
CA ILE A 74 -5.03 -5.76 -3.29
C ILE A 74 -5.47 -5.96 -4.73
N GLY A 75 -4.69 -6.73 -5.46
CA GLY A 75 -5.03 -7.20 -6.79
C GLY A 75 -4.49 -6.33 -7.91
N ASP A 76 -5.00 -6.59 -9.10
CA ASP A 76 -4.59 -5.92 -10.34
C ASP A 76 -5.27 -4.56 -10.43
N ILE A 77 -4.76 -3.60 -9.67
CA ILE A 77 -5.32 -2.25 -9.60
C ILE A 77 -4.26 -1.20 -9.85
N LYS A 78 -4.72 -0.04 -10.29
CA LYS A 78 -3.87 1.14 -10.47
C LYS A 78 -4.34 2.24 -9.54
N ILE A 79 -3.43 2.69 -8.71
CA ILE A 79 -3.64 3.85 -7.83
C ILE A 79 -2.91 5.01 -8.47
N GLY A 80 -3.62 6.09 -8.76
CA GLY A 80 -3.02 7.26 -9.37
C GLY A 80 -2.02 7.96 -8.47
N SER A 81 -1.56 9.13 -8.90
CA SER A 81 -0.65 9.96 -8.12
C SER A 81 -1.42 10.92 -7.23
N PHE A 82 -0.80 11.35 -6.13
CA PHE A 82 -1.40 12.27 -5.17
C PHE A 82 -2.68 11.72 -4.56
N VAL A 83 -2.76 10.41 -4.39
CA VAL A 83 -3.89 9.73 -3.78
C VAL A 83 -3.63 9.58 -2.29
N LYS A 84 -4.68 9.78 -1.49
CA LYS A 84 -4.63 9.52 -0.05
C LYS A 84 -5.56 8.36 0.27
N ILE A 85 -4.99 7.32 0.85
CA ILE A 85 -5.77 6.16 1.30
C ILE A 85 -5.89 6.26 2.82
N GLY A 86 -7.11 6.38 3.30
CA GLY A 86 -7.35 6.49 4.74
C GLY A 86 -7.03 5.21 5.48
N ALA A 87 -6.81 5.35 6.80
CA ALA A 87 -6.52 4.21 7.66
C ALA A 87 -7.62 3.17 7.57
N GLY A 88 -7.23 1.90 7.48
CA GLY A 88 -8.16 0.79 7.47
C GLY A 88 -8.96 0.61 6.18
N ALA A 89 -8.74 1.44 5.16
CA ALA A 89 -9.48 1.30 3.92
C ALA A 89 -9.05 0.04 3.17
N VAL A 90 -10.01 -0.62 2.53
CA VAL A 90 -9.74 -1.79 1.69
C VAL A 90 -10.01 -1.39 0.25
N VAL A 91 -8.97 -1.44 -0.59
CA VAL A 91 -9.03 -0.98 -1.96
C VAL A 91 -8.76 -2.14 -2.90
N ASN A 92 -9.74 -2.47 -3.72
CA ASN A 92 -9.62 -3.52 -4.74
C ASN A 92 -10.07 -3.03 -6.11
N THR A 93 -10.03 -1.73 -6.34
CA THR A 93 -10.42 -1.11 -7.60
C THR A 93 -9.46 0.03 -7.92
N ASP A 94 -9.43 0.46 -9.16
CA ASP A 94 -8.59 1.57 -9.60
C ASP A 94 -9.02 2.87 -8.93
N ILE A 95 -8.05 3.69 -8.58
CA ILE A 95 -8.29 5.01 -7.98
C ILE A 95 -7.63 6.06 -8.85
N PRO A 96 -8.38 7.06 -9.35
CA PRO A 96 -7.80 8.13 -10.16
C PRO A 96 -6.87 9.04 -9.34
N ASP A 97 -6.11 9.85 -10.05
CA ASP A 97 -5.23 10.85 -9.42
C ASP A 97 -6.00 11.78 -8.50
N HIS A 98 -5.34 12.27 -7.47
CA HIS A 98 -5.85 13.31 -6.57
C HIS A 98 -7.09 12.93 -5.78
N CYS A 99 -7.41 11.65 -5.67
CA CYS A 99 -8.55 11.19 -4.89
C CYS A 99 -8.16 10.85 -3.46
N THR A 100 -9.14 10.97 -2.57
CA THR A 100 -9.01 10.51 -1.19
C THR A 100 -10.00 9.37 -0.98
N VAL A 101 -9.49 8.24 -0.51
CA VAL A 101 -10.28 7.04 -0.22
C VAL A 101 -10.38 6.90 1.28
N VAL A 102 -11.59 6.65 1.76
CA VAL A 102 -11.82 6.45 3.19
C VAL A 102 -12.53 5.13 3.43
N SER A 103 -12.36 4.58 4.62
CA SER A 103 -13.08 3.39 5.01
C SER A 103 -14.55 3.73 5.27
N GLN A 104 -15.40 2.70 5.22
CA GLN A 104 -16.81 2.89 5.53
C GLN A 104 -17.01 3.19 7.01
N PRO A 105 -18.07 3.95 7.38
CA PRO A 105 -18.41 4.15 8.78
C PRO A 105 -18.69 2.84 9.49
N VAL A 106 -18.53 2.85 10.79
CA VAL A 106 -18.86 1.72 11.64
C VAL A 106 -20.34 1.37 11.46
N ARG A 107 -20.62 0.07 11.34
CA ARG A 107 -21.99 -0.47 11.26
C ARG A 107 -22.22 -1.30 12.50
N ILE A 108 -23.35 -1.06 13.15
CA ILE A 108 -23.75 -1.81 14.34
C ILE A 108 -24.82 -2.80 13.94
N LEU A 109 -24.53 -4.07 14.17
CA LEU A 109 -25.50 -5.15 13.89
C LEU A 109 -26.12 -5.59 15.20
N LEU A 110 -27.42 -5.51 15.30
CA LEU A 110 -28.16 -5.85 16.49
C LEU A 110 -28.70 -7.27 16.43
#